data_6ed94da6855d5f8fdf529fe926066b08
#
_entry.id   6ed94da6855d5f8fdf529fe926066b08
#
_cell.length_a   1.000
_cell.length_b   1.000
_cell.length_c   1.000
_cell.angle_alpha   90.00
_cell.angle_beta   90.00
_cell.angle_gamma   90.00
#
_symmetry.space_group_name_H-M   'P 1'
#
loop_
_entity.id
_entity.type
_entity.pdbx_description
1 polymer ?
#
loop_
_entity_poly.entity_id
_entity_poly.type
_entity_poly.pdbx_seq_one_letter_code
_entity_poly.pdbx_strand_id
1 'polypeptide(L)'
;MPRHADLMERARRVIPGGMYGHQSTARLPASFPQFFSRAEGARMWDADGREFIDYMCGYGPNLFGYGFAKVEAAVDAQRALGDSMTGPGPVMVELAEAMVATVAHADWAMFCKNGTDATSMALLVARAHRGRRKIVLARDTYHGAAAWSTPRPGGVLPEDRAHLIYCRYNDPQSLEDAVREAGDDLAGICVTPFRHETFRHQHLPELEFARLARELCDRHDALLILDEVRAGFRLARDCSWHDLGVEPDLSCWGKAIANGHPLSALLGSERAREAAQKPYLTGSFWFSAVPMAAAVATLKEIRESDYLERTIRTGTALRDGLQQQAASHGFSLRQTGPVQMPQILFEEDDDFRLGYAWVEGALKRGIYLHPFHNMFICAALTEADVRETLEKTDLAFADLRRDAPGLQGPPPQIAATVAAMAGDRR
;
A
#
# COMPACT_ATOMS: atom_id res chain seq x y z
N MET A 1 -29.81 0.58 13.63
CA MET A 1 -28.91 0.91 12.51
C MET A 1 -29.36 0.15 11.28
N PRO A 2 -29.19 0.65 10.06
CA PRO A 2 -29.49 -0.12 8.86
C PRO A 2 -28.62 -1.38 8.84
N ARG A 3 -29.24 -2.51 8.51
CA ARG A 3 -28.51 -3.78 8.40
C ARG A 3 -27.65 -3.76 7.13
N HIS A 4 -26.55 -4.50 7.14
CA HIS A 4 -25.63 -4.61 6.00
C HIS A 4 -26.35 -4.90 4.68
N ALA A 5 -27.33 -5.82 4.68
CA ALA A 5 -28.13 -6.16 3.50
C ALA A 5 -28.93 -4.96 2.93
N ASP A 6 -29.53 -4.13 3.78
CA ASP A 6 -30.24 -2.91 3.37
C ASP A 6 -29.27 -1.89 2.74
N LEU A 7 -28.10 -1.69 3.34
CA LEU A 7 -27.06 -0.81 2.80
C LEU A 7 -26.59 -1.29 1.41
N MET A 8 -26.37 -2.59 1.23
CA MET A 8 -25.98 -3.17 -0.06
C MET A 8 -27.05 -2.96 -1.14
N GLU A 9 -28.32 -3.17 -0.80
CA GLU A 9 -29.44 -2.95 -1.72
C GLU A 9 -29.50 -1.48 -2.15
N ARG A 10 -29.42 -0.57 -1.19
CA ARG A 10 -29.43 0.88 -1.46
C ARG A 10 -28.21 1.32 -2.26
N ALA A 11 -27.03 0.81 -1.92
CA ALA A 11 -25.77 1.13 -2.65
C ALA A 11 -25.86 0.73 -4.13
N ARG A 12 -26.39 -0.47 -4.43
CA ARG A 12 -26.56 -0.93 -5.82
C ARG A 12 -27.45 0.00 -6.67
N ARG A 13 -28.38 0.73 -6.05
CA ARG A 13 -29.24 1.68 -6.76
C ARG A 13 -28.55 2.99 -7.12
N VAL A 14 -27.55 3.42 -6.34
CA VAL A 14 -26.94 4.76 -6.47
C VAL A 14 -25.43 4.75 -6.69
N ILE A 15 -24.76 3.61 -6.50
CA ILE A 15 -23.33 3.43 -6.72
C ILE A 15 -23.14 2.33 -7.78
N PRO A 16 -22.42 2.58 -8.88
CA PRO A 16 -22.14 1.58 -9.88
C PRO A 16 -21.53 0.30 -9.26
N GLY A 17 -22.19 -0.86 -9.44
CA GLY A 17 -21.81 -2.12 -8.82
C GLY A 17 -22.01 -2.22 -7.31
N GLY A 18 -22.60 -1.20 -6.66
CA GLY A 18 -22.79 -1.12 -5.21
C GLY A 18 -21.54 -0.65 -4.45
N MET A 19 -20.34 -0.89 -5.00
CA MET A 19 -19.03 -0.40 -4.55
C MET A 19 -18.01 -0.64 -5.67
N TYR A 20 -17.03 0.23 -5.77
CA TYR A 20 -15.98 0.18 -6.78
C TYR A 20 -14.57 0.24 -6.15
N GLY A 21 -13.54 0.00 -6.99
CA GLY A 21 -12.15 0.07 -6.56
C GLY A 21 -11.73 -1.10 -5.66
N HIS A 22 -10.63 -0.90 -4.93
CA HIS A 22 -10.04 -1.94 -4.08
C HIS A 22 -10.82 -2.21 -2.79
N GLN A 23 -11.72 -1.32 -2.40
CA GLN A 23 -12.59 -1.51 -1.23
C GLN A 23 -13.85 -2.32 -1.54
N SER A 24 -14.09 -2.70 -2.79
CA SER A 24 -15.21 -3.59 -3.15
C SER A 24 -14.96 -5.01 -2.67
N THR A 25 -15.91 -5.57 -1.95
CA THR A 25 -15.87 -6.96 -1.48
C THR A 25 -16.30 -7.99 -2.53
N ALA A 26 -16.57 -7.57 -3.76
CA ALA A 26 -17.04 -8.45 -4.84
C ALA A 26 -16.10 -9.64 -5.15
N ARG A 27 -14.81 -9.53 -4.79
CA ARG A 27 -13.80 -10.58 -4.96
C ARG A 27 -13.45 -11.29 -3.64
N LEU A 28 -14.13 -11.01 -2.55
CA LEU A 28 -13.93 -11.61 -1.22
C LEU A 28 -15.01 -12.65 -0.94
N PRO A 29 -14.82 -13.55 0.03
CA PRO A 29 -15.89 -14.41 0.51
C PRO A 29 -17.16 -13.63 0.84
N ALA A 30 -18.33 -14.23 0.60
CA ALA A 30 -19.62 -13.53 0.73
C ALA A 30 -19.93 -13.03 2.15
N SER A 31 -19.27 -13.58 3.15
CA SER A 31 -19.39 -13.17 4.57
C SER A 31 -18.65 -11.86 4.91
N PHE A 32 -17.80 -11.35 4.00
CA PHE A 32 -17.06 -10.11 4.22
C PHE A 32 -17.97 -8.90 4.21
N PRO A 33 -17.90 -8.03 5.24
CA PRO A 33 -18.72 -6.83 5.31
C PRO A 33 -18.19 -5.78 4.31
N GLN A 34 -19.12 -5.15 3.58
CA GLN A 34 -18.80 -4.02 2.71
C GLN A 34 -18.78 -2.69 3.46
N PHE A 35 -19.56 -2.55 4.53
CA PHE A 35 -19.75 -1.29 5.25
C PHE A 35 -19.36 -1.45 6.72
N PHE A 36 -18.61 -0.46 7.22
CA PHE A 36 -18.17 -0.36 8.60
C PHE A 36 -18.77 0.89 9.23
N SER A 37 -19.11 0.82 10.52
CA SER A 37 -19.76 1.89 11.29
C SER A 37 -18.83 2.57 12.28
N ARG A 38 -17.77 1.88 12.73
CA ARG A 38 -16.82 2.39 13.73
C ARG A 38 -15.46 1.72 13.55
N ALA A 39 -14.39 2.43 13.94
CA ALA A 39 -13.06 1.87 14.12
C ALA A 39 -12.32 2.59 15.27
N GLU A 40 -11.49 1.85 16.02
CA GLU A 40 -10.73 2.37 17.15
C GLU A 40 -9.51 1.46 17.41
N GLY A 41 -8.33 2.05 17.57
CA GLY A 41 -7.09 1.29 17.77
C GLY A 41 -6.83 0.29 16.62
N ALA A 42 -6.78 -0.99 16.93
CA ALA A 42 -6.61 -2.06 15.95
C ALA A 42 -7.94 -2.76 15.59
N ARG A 43 -9.08 -2.20 15.97
CA ARG A 43 -10.39 -2.85 15.85
C ARG A 43 -11.35 -2.03 14.99
N MET A 44 -12.26 -2.72 14.31
CA MET A 44 -13.33 -2.10 13.53
C MET A 44 -14.64 -2.87 13.71
N TRP A 45 -15.76 -2.19 13.52
CA TRP A 45 -17.10 -2.74 13.62
C TRP A 45 -17.84 -2.53 12.31
N ASP A 46 -18.43 -3.58 11.79
CA ASP A 46 -19.26 -3.47 10.60
C ASP A 46 -20.62 -2.79 10.89
N ALA A 47 -21.41 -2.64 9.83
CA ALA A 47 -22.74 -2.01 9.94
C ALA A 47 -23.75 -2.82 10.77
N ASP A 48 -23.51 -4.11 10.97
CA ASP A 48 -24.32 -4.99 11.82
C ASP A 48 -23.81 -5.05 13.27
N GLY A 49 -22.69 -4.38 13.57
CA GLY A 49 -22.08 -4.29 14.90
C GLY A 49 -21.12 -5.44 15.24
N ARG A 50 -20.74 -6.29 14.26
CA ARG A 50 -19.73 -7.32 14.49
C ARG A 50 -18.35 -6.65 14.59
N GLU A 51 -17.59 -7.05 15.61
CA GLU A 51 -16.25 -6.56 15.89
C GLU A 51 -15.18 -7.43 15.19
N PHE A 52 -14.13 -6.79 14.70
CA PHE A 52 -12.98 -7.44 14.08
C PHE A 52 -11.66 -6.83 14.57
N ILE A 53 -10.65 -7.67 14.84
CA ILE A 53 -9.26 -7.23 14.82
C ILE A 53 -8.87 -7.05 13.36
N ASP A 54 -8.44 -5.83 13.00
CA ASP A 54 -8.21 -5.45 11.61
C ASP A 54 -6.73 -5.54 11.22
N TYR A 55 -6.41 -6.44 10.32
CA TYR A 55 -5.09 -6.58 9.71
C TYR A 55 -4.98 -5.89 8.34
N MET A 56 -6.00 -5.13 7.91
CA MET A 56 -5.92 -4.34 6.69
C MET A 56 -5.57 -2.87 6.93
N CYS A 57 -5.86 -2.36 8.14
CA CYS A 57 -5.55 -0.97 8.53
C CYS A 57 -5.99 0.05 7.47
N GLY A 58 -7.20 -0.14 6.88
CA GLY A 58 -7.71 0.69 5.78
C GLY A 58 -6.90 0.58 4.47
N TYR A 59 -6.25 -0.53 4.20
CA TYR A 59 -5.25 -0.74 3.14
C TYR A 59 -3.95 0.05 3.37
N GLY A 60 -3.58 0.24 4.63
CA GLY A 60 -2.28 0.73 5.05
C GLY A 60 -2.17 2.15 5.57
N PRO A 61 -3.17 3.05 5.54
CA PRO A 61 -2.99 4.39 6.09
C PRO A 61 -2.87 4.44 7.62
N ASN A 62 -3.51 3.54 8.37
CA ASN A 62 -3.55 3.60 9.83
C ASN A 62 -2.32 2.94 10.47
N LEU A 63 -1.17 3.61 10.44
CA LEU A 63 0.09 3.10 11.00
C LEU A 63 0.04 2.98 12.53
N PHE A 64 -0.52 3.97 13.20
CA PHE A 64 -0.69 4.01 14.66
C PHE A 64 -2.06 3.46 15.13
N GLY A 65 -2.87 2.95 14.19
CA GLY A 65 -4.24 2.52 14.44
C GLY A 65 -5.27 3.64 14.26
N TYR A 66 -6.54 3.27 14.37
CA TYR A 66 -7.66 4.18 14.20
C TYR A 66 -7.82 5.12 15.39
N GLY A 67 -8.10 6.40 15.14
CA GLY A 67 -8.37 7.38 16.19
C GLY A 67 -7.19 7.62 17.14
N PHE A 68 -5.96 7.58 16.64
CA PHE A 68 -4.78 7.77 17.47
C PHE A 68 -4.78 9.17 18.12
N ALA A 69 -4.93 9.23 19.43
CA ALA A 69 -5.26 10.45 20.18
C ALA A 69 -4.35 11.66 19.92
N LYS A 70 -3.04 11.45 19.74
CA LYS A 70 -2.10 12.55 19.45
C LYS A 70 -2.31 13.18 18.09
N VAL A 71 -2.67 12.35 17.08
CA VAL A 71 -2.99 12.82 15.73
C VAL A 71 -4.33 13.51 15.72
N GLU A 72 -5.37 12.93 16.35
CA GLU A 72 -6.69 13.52 16.41
C GLU A 72 -6.71 14.86 17.17
N ALA A 73 -5.92 15.01 18.23
CA ALA A 73 -5.77 16.28 18.93
C ALA A 73 -5.19 17.40 18.03
N ALA A 74 -4.21 17.07 17.17
CA ALA A 74 -3.66 18.02 16.20
C ALA A 74 -4.68 18.38 15.10
N VAL A 75 -5.45 17.39 14.65
CA VAL A 75 -6.56 17.56 13.71
C VAL A 75 -7.63 18.51 14.26
N ASP A 76 -8.06 18.29 15.50
CA ASP A 76 -9.09 19.14 16.13
C ASP A 76 -8.59 20.56 16.36
N ALA A 77 -7.34 20.73 16.78
CA ALA A 77 -6.74 22.04 16.95
C ALA A 77 -6.68 22.80 15.60
N GLN A 78 -6.24 22.15 14.52
CA GLN A 78 -6.18 22.77 13.20
C GLN A 78 -7.57 23.04 12.63
N ARG A 79 -8.54 22.15 12.86
CA ARG A 79 -9.93 22.33 12.42
C ARG A 79 -10.55 23.59 13.02
N ALA A 80 -10.22 23.92 14.26
CA ALA A 80 -10.69 25.15 14.90
C ALA A 80 -10.11 26.43 14.26
N LEU A 81 -8.96 26.34 13.59
CA LEU A 81 -8.34 27.45 12.86
C LEU A 81 -8.78 27.56 11.41
N GLY A 82 -9.33 26.48 10.83
CA GLY A 82 -9.74 26.36 9.44
C GLY A 82 -9.00 25.25 8.69
N ASP A 83 -9.55 24.83 7.54
CA ASP A 83 -9.01 23.74 6.73
C ASP A 83 -8.69 24.17 5.31
N SER A 84 -9.65 24.09 4.40
CA SER A 84 -9.47 24.41 2.96
C SER A 84 -9.64 25.91 2.72
N MET A 85 -8.62 26.69 3.05
CA MET A 85 -8.58 28.14 2.88
C MET A 85 -8.19 28.51 1.43
N THR A 86 -8.29 29.80 1.07
CA THR A 86 -7.91 30.30 -0.26
C THR A 86 -6.42 30.10 -0.59
N GLY A 87 -5.57 30.11 0.43
CA GLY A 87 -4.14 29.79 0.36
C GLY A 87 -3.75 28.75 1.40
N PRO A 88 -2.53 28.18 1.33
CA PRO A 88 -2.06 27.21 2.31
C PRO A 88 -1.89 27.85 3.70
N GLY A 89 -2.15 27.07 4.74
CA GLY A 89 -1.84 27.47 6.12
C GLY A 89 -0.34 27.30 6.45
N PRO A 90 0.15 27.92 7.53
CA PRO A 90 1.55 27.79 8.00
C PRO A 90 1.99 26.32 8.18
N VAL A 91 1.06 25.45 8.57
CA VAL A 91 1.28 24.01 8.77
C VAL A 91 1.83 23.29 7.52
N MET A 92 1.63 23.87 6.32
CA MET A 92 2.23 23.32 5.10
C MET A 92 3.76 23.44 5.12
N VAL A 93 4.29 24.56 5.61
CA VAL A 93 5.75 24.76 5.74
C VAL A 93 6.30 23.86 6.85
N GLU A 94 5.63 23.79 7.98
CA GLU A 94 5.99 22.90 9.09
C GLU A 94 6.04 21.43 8.63
N LEU A 95 5.08 21.01 7.82
CA LEU A 95 5.06 19.67 7.27
C LEU A 95 6.20 19.43 6.28
N ALA A 96 6.50 20.40 5.40
CA ALA A 96 7.60 20.29 4.46
C ALA A 96 8.95 20.15 5.21
N GLU A 97 9.17 20.98 6.22
CA GLU A 97 10.34 20.91 7.11
C GLU A 97 10.42 19.55 7.83
N ALA A 98 9.30 19.06 8.36
CA ALA A 98 9.23 17.76 9.04
C ALA A 98 9.52 16.58 8.11
N MET A 99 9.04 16.61 6.86
CA MET A 99 9.33 15.58 5.85
C MET A 99 10.81 15.58 5.46
N VAL A 100 11.35 16.74 5.14
CA VAL A 100 12.78 16.92 4.79
C VAL A 100 13.70 16.50 5.94
N ALA A 101 13.34 16.84 7.18
CA ALA A 101 14.11 16.42 8.36
C ALA A 101 14.01 14.91 8.68
N THR A 102 13.04 14.21 8.10
CA THR A 102 12.80 12.78 8.37
C THR A 102 13.36 11.88 7.26
N VAL A 103 13.35 12.36 6.01
CA VAL A 103 13.73 11.57 4.82
C VAL A 103 15.04 12.10 4.25
N ALA A 104 16.13 11.36 4.41
CA ALA A 104 17.51 11.82 4.20
C ALA A 104 17.81 12.36 2.80
N HIS A 105 17.24 11.74 1.73
CA HIS A 105 17.47 12.18 0.35
C HIS A 105 16.68 13.43 -0.04
N ALA A 106 15.72 13.86 0.79
CA ALA A 106 14.79 14.93 0.44
C ALA A 106 15.32 16.31 0.79
N ASP A 107 15.37 17.20 -0.19
CA ASP A 107 15.68 18.62 -0.04
C ASP A 107 14.41 19.49 -0.13
N TRP A 108 13.30 18.94 -0.64
CA TRP A 108 12.02 19.63 -0.81
C TRP A 108 10.83 18.68 -0.81
N ALA A 109 9.63 19.24 -0.58
CA ALA A 109 8.37 18.51 -0.58
C ALA A 109 7.27 19.25 -1.34
N MET A 110 6.41 18.50 -2.04
CA MET A 110 5.14 18.95 -2.63
C MET A 110 4.01 18.05 -2.14
N PHE A 111 2.82 18.60 -1.91
CA PHE A 111 1.71 17.86 -1.32
C PHE A 111 0.54 17.68 -2.28
N CYS A 112 -0.16 16.56 -2.13
CA CYS A 112 -1.37 16.18 -2.85
C CYS A 112 -2.25 15.29 -1.97
N LYS A 113 -3.31 14.68 -2.49
CA LYS A 113 -4.26 13.90 -1.68
C LYS A 113 -4.08 12.40 -1.77
N ASN A 114 -3.71 11.88 -2.93
CA ASN A 114 -3.63 10.44 -3.16
C ASN A 114 -2.25 10.01 -3.65
N GLY A 115 -1.89 8.75 -3.41
CA GLY A 115 -0.67 8.20 -3.99
C GLY A 115 -0.64 8.28 -5.52
N THR A 116 -1.79 8.15 -6.19
CA THR A 116 -1.91 8.35 -7.65
C THR A 116 -1.49 9.75 -8.08
N ASP A 117 -1.82 10.78 -7.30
CA ASP A 117 -1.40 12.16 -7.59
C ASP A 117 0.12 12.26 -7.46
N ALA A 118 0.69 11.77 -6.34
CA ALA A 118 2.13 11.83 -6.07
C ALA A 118 2.95 11.09 -7.15
N THR A 119 2.54 9.87 -7.54
CA THR A 119 3.23 9.11 -8.59
C THR A 119 3.10 9.76 -9.96
N SER A 120 1.94 10.34 -10.30
CA SER A 120 1.76 11.09 -11.55
C SER A 120 2.60 12.37 -11.57
N MET A 121 2.68 13.10 -10.44
CA MET A 121 3.58 14.25 -10.29
C MET A 121 5.03 13.85 -10.51
N ALA A 122 5.49 12.73 -9.92
CA ALA A 122 6.84 12.24 -10.08
C ALA A 122 7.21 11.96 -11.55
N LEU A 123 6.30 11.35 -12.33
CA LEU A 123 6.52 11.12 -13.75
C LEU A 123 6.62 12.44 -14.53
N LEU A 124 5.78 13.43 -14.19
CA LEU A 124 5.84 14.75 -14.84
C LEU A 124 7.15 15.46 -14.54
N VAL A 125 7.61 15.44 -13.29
CA VAL A 125 8.90 16.02 -12.88
C VAL A 125 10.06 15.31 -13.58
N ALA A 126 10.06 13.98 -13.63
CA ALA A 126 11.10 13.21 -14.31
C ALA A 126 11.17 13.56 -15.81
N ARG A 127 10.04 13.67 -16.47
CA ARG A 127 9.98 14.09 -17.89
C ARG A 127 10.44 15.53 -18.08
N ALA A 128 10.10 16.44 -17.16
CA ALA A 128 10.48 17.85 -17.21
C ALA A 128 11.98 18.07 -16.92
N HIS A 129 12.66 17.13 -16.28
CA HIS A 129 14.08 17.23 -15.91
C HIS A 129 14.96 17.46 -17.13
N ARG A 130 14.79 16.64 -18.17
CA ARG A 130 15.56 16.75 -19.43
C ARG A 130 14.71 16.82 -20.70
N GLY A 131 13.39 17.01 -20.58
CA GLY A 131 12.50 17.01 -21.74
C GLY A 131 12.38 15.65 -22.41
N ARG A 132 12.55 14.56 -21.66
CA ARG A 132 12.47 13.17 -22.13
C ARG A 132 11.13 12.54 -21.80
N ARG A 133 10.76 11.48 -22.51
CA ARG A 133 9.38 10.95 -22.46
C ARG A 133 9.25 9.62 -21.74
N LYS A 134 10.25 8.70 -21.88
CA LYS A 134 10.12 7.30 -21.51
C LYS A 134 10.41 7.08 -20.03
N ILE A 135 9.57 6.30 -19.40
CA ILE A 135 9.72 5.85 -17.98
C ILE A 135 9.84 4.32 -17.99
N VAL A 136 10.85 3.79 -17.33
CA VAL A 136 10.96 2.36 -17.04
C VAL A 136 10.21 2.07 -15.74
N LEU A 137 9.33 1.05 -15.77
CA LEU A 137 8.56 0.57 -14.63
C LEU A 137 8.85 -0.91 -14.38
N ALA A 138 8.90 -1.34 -13.12
CA ALA A 138 8.87 -2.76 -12.83
C ALA A 138 7.47 -3.34 -13.08
N ARG A 139 7.39 -4.51 -13.73
CA ARG A 139 6.12 -5.24 -13.89
C ARG A 139 5.59 -5.67 -12.53
N ASP A 140 4.29 -5.89 -12.47
CA ASP A 140 3.61 -6.45 -11.29
C ASP A 140 3.79 -5.55 -10.05
N THR A 141 3.80 -4.24 -10.26
CA THR A 141 3.79 -3.21 -9.22
C THR A 141 2.61 -2.28 -9.38
N TYR A 142 2.09 -1.78 -8.26
CA TYR A 142 0.92 -0.90 -8.26
C TYR A 142 1.33 0.54 -7.91
N HIS A 143 1.10 1.46 -8.83
CA HIS A 143 1.45 2.89 -8.70
C HIS A 143 0.22 3.81 -8.70
N GLY A 144 -0.97 3.29 -8.46
CA GLY A 144 -2.20 4.08 -8.43
C GLY A 144 -3.21 3.70 -9.50
N ALA A 145 -4.19 4.57 -9.72
CA ALA A 145 -5.35 4.32 -10.57
C ALA A 145 -5.49 5.30 -11.76
N ALA A 146 -4.41 6.02 -12.11
CA ALA A 146 -4.39 6.82 -13.35
C ALA A 146 -4.34 5.92 -14.59
N ALA A 147 -4.69 6.43 -15.76
CA ALA A 147 -4.70 5.67 -17.01
C ALA A 147 -3.37 4.95 -17.27
N TRP A 148 -2.24 5.62 -16.98
CA TRP A 148 -0.90 5.06 -17.13
C TRP A 148 -0.58 3.92 -16.15
N SER A 149 -1.23 3.84 -14.97
CA SER A 149 -0.85 2.93 -13.87
C SER A 149 -1.94 1.95 -13.43
N THR A 150 -3.21 2.18 -13.83
CA THR A 150 -4.31 1.32 -13.35
C THR A 150 -4.10 -0.14 -13.73
N PRO A 151 -4.33 -1.10 -12.79
CA PRO A 151 -4.20 -2.52 -13.10
C PRO A 151 -5.34 -3.07 -13.95
N ARG A 152 -6.45 -2.30 -14.10
CA ARG A 152 -7.60 -2.66 -14.93
C ARG A 152 -7.75 -1.67 -16.07
N PRO A 153 -7.42 -2.07 -17.32
CA PRO A 153 -7.30 -1.14 -18.45
C PRO A 153 -8.63 -0.76 -19.11
N GLY A 154 -9.78 -1.03 -18.51
CA GLY A 154 -11.07 -0.61 -19.04
C GLY A 154 -11.14 0.90 -19.24
N GLY A 155 -11.24 1.34 -20.51
CA GLY A 155 -11.22 2.76 -20.88
C GLY A 155 -9.83 3.41 -20.99
N VAL A 156 -8.75 2.64 -20.80
CA VAL A 156 -7.37 3.11 -21.03
C VAL A 156 -7.02 2.95 -22.50
N LEU A 157 -6.43 3.99 -23.08
CA LEU A 157 -5.95 3.96 -24.46
C LEU A 157 -4.50 3.45 -24.51
N PRO A 158 -4.06 2.80 -25.62
CA PRO A 158 -2.66 2.44 -25.80
C PRO A 158 -1.71 3.65 -25.66
N GLU A 159 -2.12 4.82 -26.08
CA GLU A 159 -1.39 6.07 -26.02
C GLU A 159 -1.10 6.52 -24.59
N ASP A 160 -1.97 6.21 -23.61
CA ASP A 160 -1.76 6.50 -22.19
C ASP A 160 -0.51 5.80 -21.64
N ARG A 161 -0.06 4.73 -22.29
CA ARG A 161 1.08 3.90 -21.91
C ARG A 161 2.20 3.83 -22.95
N ALA A 162 2.09 4.56 -24.05
CA ALA A 162 3.02 4.50 -25.19
C ALA A 162 4.49 4.82 -24.82
N HIS A 163 4.71 5.54 -23.71
CA HIS A 163 6.04 5.91 -23.22
C HIS A 163 6.45 5.17 -21.95
N LEU A 164 5.81 4.04 -21.65
CA LEU A 164 6.17 3.17 -20.54
C LEU A 164 6.87 1.92 -21.06
N ILE A 165 8.03 1.64 -20.50
CA ILE A 165 8.80 0.43 -20.77
C ILE A 165 8.83 -0.40 -19.50
N TYR A 166 8.75 -1.72 -19.62
CA TYR A 166 8.62 -2.57 -18.44
C TYR A 166 9.81 -3.51 -18.30
N CYS A 167 10.39 -3.57 -17.08
CA CYS A 167 11.35 -4.58 -16.68
C CYS A 167 10.76 -5.56 -15.66
N ARG A 168 11.42 -6.68 -15.42
CA ARG A 168 11.11 -7.57 -14.29
C ARG A 168 11.80 -7.06 -13.02
N TYR A 169 11.08 -7.09 -11.91
CA TYR A 169 11.63 -6.73 -10.59
C TYR A 169 12.70 -7.75 -10.17
N ASN A 170 13.82 -7.31 -9.60
CA ASN A 170 14.99 -8.12 -9.24
C ASN A 170 15.64 -8.87 -10.43
N ASP A 171 15.53 -8.33 -11.63
CA ASP A 171 16.19 -8.87 -12.82
C ASP A 171 17.06 -7.78 -13.45
N PRO A 172 18.36 -7.74 -13.12
CA PRO A 172 19.30 -6.76 -13.64
C PRO A 172 19.34 -6.71 -15.16
N GLN A 173 19.35 -7.88 -15.83
CA GLN A 173 19.39 -7.94 -17.29
C GLN A 173 18.11 -7.35 -17.92
N SER A 174 16.96 -7.65 -17.36
CA SER A 174 15.68 -7.07 -17.82
C SER A 174 15.64 -5.55 -17.62
N LEU A 175 16.25 -5.05 -16.56
CA LEU A 175 16.35 -3.60 -16.32
C LEU A 175 17.27 -2.92 -17.34
N GLU A 176 18.45 -3.50 -17.63
CA GLU A 176 19.36 -3.01 -18.66
C GLU A 176 18.73 -3.02 -20.05
N ASP A 177 18.01 -4.09 -20.40
CA ASP A 177 17.31 -4.19 -21.68
C ASP A 177 16.23 -3.11 -21.84
N ALA A 178 15.45 -2.85 -20.76
CA ALA A 178 14.44 -1.80 -20.74
C ALA A 178 15.05 -0.39 -20.88
N VAL A 179 16.18 -0.13 -20.21
CA VAL A 179 16.90 1.14 -20.33
C VAL A 179 17.51 1.28 -21.75
N ARG A 180 18.02 0.23 -22.33
CA ARG A 180 18.53 0.21 -23.73
C ARG A 180 17.40 0.51 -24.72
N GLU A 181 16.20 -0.05 -24.52
CA GLU A 181 15.00 0.26 -25.32
C GLU A 181 14.57 1.74 -25.15
N ALA A 182 14.72 2.30 -23.96
CA ALA A 182 14.44 3.70 -23.72
C ALA A 182 15.43 4.61 -24.47
N GLY A 183 16.72 4.24 -24.50
CA GLY A 183 17.80 4.98 -25.13
C GLY A 183 17.94 6.39 -24.54
N ASP A 184 18.23 7.36 -25.39
CA ASP A 184 18.42 8.78 -24.99
C ASP A 184 17.12 9.45 -24.51
N ASP A 185 15.96 8.80 -24.69
CA ASP A 185 14.65 9.32 -24.27
C ASP A 185 14.25 8.86 -22.84
N LEU A 186 15.17 8.24 -22.10
CA LEU A 186 14.93 7.81 -20.71
C LEU A 186 14.78 9.02 -19.80
N ALA A 187 13.59 9.24 -19.26
CA ALA A 187 13.29 10.27 -18.27
C ALA A 187 13.50 9.79 -16.83
N GLY A 188 13.19 8.53 -16.55
CA GLY A 188 13.35 7.97 -15.21
C GLY A 188 13.07 6.49 -15.13
N ILE A 189 13.46 5.90 -13.99
CA ILE A 189 13.14 4.55 -13.56
C ILE A 189 12.25 4.67 -12.32
N CYS A 190 11.05 4.09 -12.34
CA CYS A 190 10.12 4.12 -11.22
C CYS A 190 9.89 2.70 -10.70
N VAL A 191 10.17 2.49 -9.42
CA VAL A 191 10.05 1.21 -8.74
C VAL A 191 9.39 1.37 -7.37
N THR A 192 8.90 0.28 -6.80
CA THR A 192 8.46 0.21 -5.40
C THR A 192 9.59 -0.32 -4.52
N PRO A 193 9.61 -0.05 -3.20
CA PRO A 193 10.64 -0.57 -2.29
C PRO A 193 10.80 -2.08 -2.30
N PHE A 194 9.72 -2.81 -2.55
CA PHE A 194 9.70 -4.25 -2.78
C PHE A 194 8.51 -4.60 -3.69
N ARG A 195 8.56 -5.73 -4.39
CA ARG A 195 7.45 -6.17 -5.23
C ARG A 195 6.31 -6.69 -4.35
N HIS A 196 5.16 -6.06 -4.42
CA HIS A 196 3.95 -6.40 -3.66
C HIS A 196 2.74 -6.44 -4.60
N GLU A 197 2.44 -7.59 -5.11
CA GLU A 197 1.30 -7.85 -5.98
C GLU A 197 0.22 -8.65 -5.26
N THR A 198 -1.03 -8.48 -5.66
CA THR A 198 -2.12 -9.34 -5.20
C THR A 198 -2.03 -10.74 -5.82
N PHE A 199 -2.44 -11.76 -5.08
CA PHE A 199 -2.42 -13.18 -5.50
C PHE A 199 -1.03 -13.78 -5.75
N ARG A 200 0.04 -13.08 -5.39
CA ARG A 200 1.43 -13.53 -5.61
C ARG A 200 2.28 -13.34 -4.38
N HIS A 201 3.40 -14.04 -4.34
CA HIS A 201 4.41 -13.82 -3.32
C HIS A 201 5.08 -12.46 -3.47
N GLN A 202 5.42 -11.86 -2.35
CA GLN A 202 6.19 -10.62 -2.32
C GLN A 202 7.70 -10.93 -2.48
N HIS A 203 8.43 -9.99 -3.04
CA HIS A 203 9.87 -10.08 -3.22
C HIS A 203 10.54 -8.80 -2.69
N LEU A 204 11.39 -8.96 -1.68
CA LEU A 204 12.24 -7.87 -1.19
C LEU A 204 13.23 -7.45 -2.30
N PRO A 205 13.72 -6.21 -2.29
CA PRO A 205 14.69 -5.75 -3.28
C PRO A 205 16.01 -6.49 -3.10
N GLU A 206 16.59 -6.95 -4.20
CA GLU A 206 17.97 -7.40 -4.24
C GLU A 206 18.88 -6.17 -4.36
N LEU A 207 19.97 -6.15 -3.61
CA LEU A 207 20.86 -5.01 -3.55
C LEU A 207 21.46 -4.66 -4.93
N GLU A 208 21.78 -5.69 -5.72
CA GLU A 208 22.28 -5.53 -7.08
C GLU A 208 21.29 -4.80 -7.97
N PHE A 209 20.01 -5.18 -7.92
CA PHE A 209 18.95 -4.52 -8.69
C PHE A 209 18.76 -3.05 -8.27
N ALA A 210 18.75 -2.77 -6.97
CA ALA A 210 18.59 -1.42 -6.45
C ALA A 210 19.74 -0.51 -6.84
N ARG A 211 20.98 -0.98 -6.72
CA ARG A 211 22.19 -0.26 -7.13
C ARG A 211 22.24 -0.02 -8.64
N LEU A 212 21.92 -1.05 -9.42
CA LEU A 212 21.88 -0.92 -10.87
C LEU A 212 20.85 0.14 -11.32
N ALA A 213 19.67 0.19 -10.69
CA ALA A 213 18.67 1.22 -11.00
C ALA A 213 19.23 2.64 -10.76
N ARG A 214 19.97 2.84 -9.65
CA ARG A 214 20.63 4.12 -9.37
C ARG A 214 21.72 4.44 -10.41
N GLU A 215 22.62 3.49 -10.67
CA GLU A 215 23.72 3.66 -11.63
C GLU A 215 23.22 3.97 -13.04
N LEU A 216 22.15 3.30 -13.49
CA LEU A 216 21.57 3.56 -14.81
C LEU A 216 20.94 4.95 -14.87
N CYS A 217 20.26 5.40 -13.81
CA CYS A 217 19.74 6.76 -13.76
C CYS A 217 20.86 7.80 -13.80
N ASP A 218 21.97 7.58 -13.09
CA ASP A 218 23.11 8.49 -13.08
C ASP A 218 23.80 8.55 -14.46
N ARG A 219 24.03 7.39 -15.08
CA ARG A 219 24.66 7.26 -16.40
C ARG A 219 23.88 7.97 -17.50
N HIS A 220 22.55 7.90 -17.44
CA HIS A 220 21.66 8.48 -18.44
C HIS A 220 21.15 9.87 -18.08
N ASP A 221 21.57 10.44 -16.94
CA ASP A 221 21.02 11.70 -16.40
C ASP A 221 19.47 11.67 -16.36
N ALA A 222 18.94 10.54 -15.87
CA ALA A 222 17.52 10.27 -15.62
C ALA A 222 17.25 10.28 -14.11
N LEU A 223 16.00 10.34 -13.69
CA LEU A 223 15.63 10.35 -12.27
C LEU A 223 15.21 8.96 -11.77
N LEU A 224 15.75 8.54 -10.62
CA LEU A 224 15.26 7.38 -9.89
C LEU A 224 14.08 7.79 -9.03
N ILE A 225 12.94 7.14 -9.23
CA ILE A 225 11.69 7.38 -8.51
C ILE A 225 11.39 6.15 -7.65
N LEU A 226 11.26 6.34 -6.33
CA LEU A 226 10.85 5.29 -5.40
C LEU A 226 9.42 5.55 -4.90
N ASP A 227 8.50 4.62 -5.19
CA ASP A 227 7.12 4.72 -4.76
C ASP A 227 6.95 4.14 -3.35
N GLU A 228 7.05 5.01 -2.36
CA GLU A 228 6.89 4.72 -0.93
C GLU A 228 5.42 4.73 -0.45
N VAL A 229 4.46 4.97 -1.31
CA VAL A 229 3.04 5.14 -0.92
C VAL A 229 2.53 3.98 -0.07
N ARG A 230 3.00 2.75 -0.28
CA ARG A 230 2.59 1.58 0.50
C ARG A 230 3.56 1.25 1.64
N ALA A 231 4.85 1.35 1.40
CA ALA A 231 5.91 0.88 2.29
C ALA A 231 6.46 1.95 3.25
N GLY A 232 6.36 3.21 2.86
CA GLY A 232 6.93 4.33 3.60
C GLY A 232 6.54 4.37 5.07
N PHE A 233 7.54 4.55 5.92
CA PHE A 233 7.47 4.50 7.37
C PHE A 233 7.00 3.16 7.97
N ARG A 234 6.85 2.10 7.14
CA ARG A 234 6.56 0.76 7.63
C ARG A 234 7.79 -0.13 7.68
N LEU A 235 8.75 0.08 6.77
CA LEU A 235 9.99 -0.70 6.72
C LEU A 235 11.12 -0.02 7.50
N ALA A 236 11.19 1.29 7.43
CA ALA A 236 12.20 2.12 8.08
C ALA A 236 11.57 3.44 8.55
N ARG A 237 12.29 4.19 9.39
CA ARG A 237 11.92 5.59 9.74
C ARG A 237 12.30 6.61 8.67
N ASP A 238 12.95 6.18 7.64
CA ASP A 238 13.43 6.91 6.47
C ASP A 238 12.90 6.26 5.20
N CYS A 239 13.38 6.67 4.04
CA CYS A 239 13.19 6.00 2.76
C CYS A 239 13.59 4.51 2.86
N SER A 240 12.76 3.62 2.35
CA SER A 240 12.96 2.17 2.52
C SER A 240 14.26 1.63 1.92
N TRP A 241 14.87 2.34 0.94
CA TRP A 241 16.15 1.95 0.34
C TRP A 241 17.37 2.62 0.97
N HIS A 242 17.17 3.48 1.97
CA HIS A 242 18.27 4.14 2.67
C HIS A 242 19.29 3.13 3.24
N ASP A 243 18.80 2.09 3.92
CA ASP A 243 19.67 1.03 4.50
C ASP A 243 20.38 0.17 3.43
N LEU A 244 19.94 0.23 2.16
CA LEU A 244 20.65 -0.38 1.03
C LEU A 244 21.77 0.52 0.50
N GLY A 245 21.90 1.74 1.01
CA GLY A 245 22.81 2.76 0.49
C GLY A 245 22.41 3.25 -0.91
N VAL A 246 21.12 3.24 -1.23
CA VAL A 246 20.55 3.70 -2.51
C VAL A 246 19.53 4.79 -2.25
N GLU A 247 19.83 6.00 -2.70
CA GLU A 247 18.95 7.16 -2.55
C GLU A 247 18.27 7.48 -3.88
N PRO A 248 16.93 7.64 -3.90
CA PRO A 248 16.19 8.08 -5.08
C PRO A 248 16.35 9.60 -5.27
N ASP A 249 16.12 10.07 -6.50
CA ASP A 249 15.97 11.50 -6.78
C ASP A 249 14.59 12.02 -6.38
N LEU A 250 13.57 11.16 -6.50
CA LEU A 250 12.17 11.43 -6.17
C LEU A 250 11.60 10.28 -5.37
N SER A 251 10.78 10.56 -4.35
CA SER A 251 10.01 9.56 -3.64
C SER A 251 8.55 9.99 -3.44
N CYS A 252 7.63 9.04 -3.66
CA CYS A 252 6.19 9.26 -3.54
C CYS A 252 5.68 8.72 -2.21
N TRP A 253 5.01 9.53 -1.41
CA TRP A 253 4.53 9.19 -0.07
C TRP A 253 3.01 9.32 0.03
N GLY A 254 2.42 8.58 0.95
CA GLY A 254 0.99 8.61 1.21
C GLY A 254 0.63 7.67 2.37
N LYS A 255 -0.65 7.29 2.44
CA LYS A 255 -1.13 6.33 3.45
C LYS A 255 -0.65 6.65 4.88
N ALA A 256 0.45 6.02 5.33
CA ALA A 256 0.96 6.10 6.70
C ALA A 256 1.34 7.51 7.14
N ILE A 257 1.67 8.44 6.22
CA ILE A 257 2.21 9.77 6.58
C ILE A 257 1.27 10.63 7.42
N ALA A 258 -0.05 10.38 7.35
CA ALA A 258 -1.05 11.16 8.07
C ALA A 258 -2.03 10.28 8.87
N ASN A 259 -1.66 9.04 9.18
CA ASN A 259 -2.40 8.08 10.00
C ASN A 259 -3.91 8.04 9.71
N GLY A 260 -4.30 7.81 8.46
CA GLY A 260 -5.71 7.70 8.04
C GLY A 260 -6.31 8.97 7.45
N HIS A 261 -5.70 10.13 7.65
CA HIS A 261 -6.13 11.38 7.01
C HIS A 261 -5.63 11.46 5.56
N PRO A 262 -6.43 12.04 4.62
CA PRO A 262 -6.12 12.03 3.20
C PRO A 262 -5.01 13.02 2.85
N LEU A 263 -3.79 12.53 2.77
CA LEU A 263 -2.60 13.27 2.37
C LEU A 263 -1.62 12.37 1.64
N SER A 264 -0.95 12.93 0.64
CA SER A 264 0.19 12.35 -0.05
C SER A 264 1.22 13.43 -0.36
N ALA A 265 2.46 13.03 -0.61
CA ALA A 265 3.56 13.93 -0.91
C ALA A 265 4.46 13.36 -2.01
N LEU A 266 5.07 14.26 -2.77
CA LEU A 266 6.25 14.02 -3.59
C LEU A 266 7.43 14.72 -2.91
N LEU A 267 8.45 13.95 -2.55
CA LEU A 267 9.73 14.47 -2.05
C LEU A 267 10.78 14.37 -3.14
N GLY A 268 11.74 15.26 -3.14
CA GLY A 268 12.82 15.20 -4.10
C GLY A 268 14.12 15.79 -3.60
N SER A 269 15.20 15.32 -4.24
CA SER A 269 16.55 15.87 -4.06
C SER A 269 16.73 17.19 -4.81
N GLU A 270 17.78 17.93 -4.47
CA GLU A 270 18.13 19.18 -5.13
C GLU A 270 18.26 19.04 -6.65
N ARG A 271 18.73 17.86 -7.12
CA ARG A 271 18.86 17.53 -8.56
C ARG A 271 17.53 17.68 -9.32
N ALA A 272 16.39 17.41 -8.68
CA ALA A 272 15.08 17.48 -9.32
C ALA A 272 14.32 18.80 -9.06
N ARG A 273 14.84 19.72 -8.22
CA ARG A 273 14.13 20.93 -7.76
C ARG A 273 13.69 21.84 -8.92
N GLU A 274 14.59 22.15 -9.84
CA GLU A 274 14.26 23.00 -11.00
C GLU A 274 13.17 22.34 -11.87
N ALA A 275 13.26 21.04 -12.08
CA ALA A 275 12.28 20.29 -12.86
C ALA A 275 10.89 20.28 -12.20
N ALA A 276 10.84 20.24 -10.86
CA ALA A 276 9.58 20.24 -10.10
C ALA A 276 8.80 21.55 -10.23
N GLN A 277 9.44 22.65 -10.61
CA GLN A 277 8.79 23.96 -10.81
C GLN A 277 8.15 24.12 -12.19
N LYS A 278 8.46 23.24 -13.16
CA LYS A 278 7.98 23.38 -14.55
C LYS A 278 6.52 22.93 -14.76
N PRO A 279 6.07 21.79 -14.23
CA PRO A 279 4.68 21.37 -14.41
C PRO A 279 3.71 22.21 -13.59
N TYR A 280 2.54 22.52 -14.17
CA TYR A 280 1.44 23.10 -13.40
C TYR A 280 0.74 22.01 -12.61
N LEU A 281 0.97 21.97 -11.30
CA LEU A 281 0.50 20.95 -10.37
C LEU A 281 -0.39 21.59 -9.32
N THR A 282 -1.66 21.22 -9.28
CA THR A 282 -2.64 21.80 -8.34
C THR A 282 -3.85 20.90 -8.13
N GLY A 283 -4.54 21.12 -7.01
CA GLY A 283 -5.82 20.53 -6.67
C GLY A 283 -6.44 21.31 -5.52
N SER A 284 -7.73 21.60 -5.57
CA SER A 284 -8.42 22.47 -4.59
C SER A 284 -8.24 22.03 -3.14
N PHE A 285 -8.10 20.73 -2.88
CA PHE A 285 -7.93 20.18 -1.54
C PHE A 285 -6.48 19.80 -1.20
N TRP A 286 -5.54 19.99 -2.13
CA TRP A 286 -4.14 19.60 -1.89
C TRP A 286 -3.49 20.37 -0.73
N PHE A 287 -3.97 21.58 -0.48
CA PHE A 287 -3.48 22.48 0.56
C PHE A 287 -4.37 22.50 1.82
N SER A 288 -5.29 21.54 1.99
CA SER A 288 -6.10 21.42 3.22
C SER A 288 -5.19 21.26 4.44
N ALA A 289 -5.37 22.11 5.42
CA ALA A 289 -4.50 22.24 6.58
C ALA A 289 -4.69 21.10 7.59
N VAL A 290 -5.92 20.60 7.75
CA VAL A 290 -6.25 19.54 8.73
C VAL A 290 -5.48 18.23 8.47
N PRO A 291 -5.44 17.66 7.27
CA PRO A 291 -4.59 16.48 7.02
C PRO A 291 -3.08 16.76 7.16
N MET A 292 -2.64 17.99 6.92
CA MET A 292 -1.24 18.39 7.14
C MET A 292 -0.88 18.39 8.63
N ALA A 293 -1.76 18.91 9.50
CA ALA A 293 -1.57 18.84 10.94
C ALA A 293 -1.54 17.39 11.44
N ALA A 294 -2.40 16.51 10.89
CA ALA A 294 -2.34 15.08 11.15
C ALA A 294 -0.96 14.49 10.78
N ALA A 295 -0.42 14.88 9.63
CA ALA A 295 0.89 14.39 9.17
C ALA A 295 2.04 14.91 10.04
N VAL A 296 2.05 16.17 10.44
CA VAL A 296 3.05 16.72 11.36
C VAL A 296 3.08 15.93 12.68
N ALA A 297 1.90 15.68 13.26
CA ALA A 297 1.78 14.86 14.48
C ALA A 297 2.21 13.40 14.25
N THR A 298 1.86 12.82 13.11
CA THR A 298 2.26 11.44 12.74
C THR A 298 3.78 11.35 12.59
N LEU A 299 4.42 12.28 11.88
CA LEU A 299 5.88 12.32 11.69
C LEU A 299 6.63 12.50 13.02
N LYS A 300 6.07 13.27 13.93
CA LYS A 300 6.62 13.37 15.30
C LYS A 300 6.63 12.00 15.98
N GLU A 301 5.53 11.26 15.96
CA GLU A 301 5.47 9.92 16.55
C GLU A 301 6.40 8.92 15.82
N ILE A 302 6.58 9.02 14.51
CA ILE A 302 7.53 8.21 13.75
C ILE A 302 8.96 8.43 14.24
N ARG A 303 9.35 9.65 14.56
CA ARG A 303 10.69 9.97 15.06
C ARG A 303 10.90 9.61 16.53
N GLU A 304 9.87 9.79 17.37
CA GLU A 304 10.01 9.76 18.84
C GLU A 304 9.59 8.45 19.49
N SER A 305 8.78 7.59 18.81
CA SER A 305 8.26 6.36 19.42
C SER A 305 8.97 5.10 18.92
N ASP A 306 8.75 3.99 19.62
CA ASP A 306 9.23 2.64 19.28
C ASP A 306 8.27 1.87 18.36
N TYR A 307 7.43 2.58 17.57
CA TYR A 307 6.39 1.95 16.75
C TYR A 307 6.94 0.91 15.79
N LEU A 308 8.11 1.15 15.19
CA LEU A 308 8.72 0.26 14.20
C LEU A 308 9.12 -1.06 14.84
N GLU A 309 9.81 -1.00 15.97
CA GLU A 309 10.23 -2.16 16.75
C GLU A 309 9.02 -2.94 17.26
N ARG A 310 7.96 -2.26 17.71
CA ARG A 310 6.70 -2.90 18.12
C ARG A 310 6.04 -3.62 16.95
N THR A 311 5.89 -2.97 15.80
CA THR A 311 5.26 -3.60 14.63
C THR A 311 6.07 -4.78 14.10
N ILE A 312 7.41 -4.74 14.19
CA ILE A 312 8.29 -5.88 13.88
C ILE A 312 8.04 -7.03 14.85
N ARG A 313 8.07 -6.79 16.18
CA ARG A 313 7.80 -7.83 17.18
C ARG A 313 6.43 -8.46 17.00
N THR A 314 5.40 -7.64 16.86
CA THR A 314 4.01 -8.07 16.66
C THR A 314 3.84 -8.88 15.38
N GLY A 315 4.41 -8.41 14.27
CA GLY A 315 4.35 -9.08 12.98
C GLY A 315 5.12 -10.40 12.99
N THR A 316 6.26 -10.47 13.68
CA THR A 316 7.04 -11.71 13.84
C THR A 316 6.25 -12.75 14.65
N ALA A 317 5.68 -12.34 15.79
CA ALA A 317 4.90 -13.25 16.64
C ALA A 317 3.67 -13.80 15.88
N LEU A 318 2.98 -12.96 15.10
CA LEU A 318 1.87 -13.40 14.26
C LEU A 318 2.33 -14.40 13.19
N ARG A 319 3.41 -14.08 12.47
CA ARG A 319 3.98 -14.92 11.40
C ARG A 319 4.36 -16.32 11.93
N ASP A 320 5.10 -16.35 13.04
CA ASP A 320 5.59 -17.61 13.64
C ASP A 320 4.42 -18.45 14.16
N GLY A 321 3.46 -17.81 14.84
CA GLY A 321 2.27 -18.49 15.36
C GLY A 321 1.41 -19.10 14.24
N LEU A 322 1.14 -18.36 13.18
CA LEU A 322 0.38 -18.87 12.03
C LEU A 322 1.12 -20.00 11.31
N GLN A 323 2.44 -19.93 11.19
CA GLN A 323 3.24 -20.99 10.59
C GLN A 323 3.15 -22.29 11.40
N GLN A 324 3.25 -22.18 12.73
CA GLN A 324 3.13 -23.32 13.63
C GLN A 324 1.73 -23.95 13.58
N GLN A 325 0.68 -23.12 13.57
CA GLN A 325 -0.70 -23.59 13.48
C GLN A 325 -0.97 -24.34 12.18
N ALA A 326 -0.60 -23.74 11.05
CA ALA A 326 -0.77 -24.37 9.75
C ALA A 326 -0.12 -25.77 9.73
N ALA A 327 1.13 -25.87 10.17
CA ALA A 327 1.86 -27.15 10.24
C ALA A 327 1.16 -28.16 11.16
N SER A 328 0.65 -27.75 12.33
CA SER A 328 -0.06 -28.63 13.27
C SER A 328 -1.38 -29.18 12.72
N HIS A 329 -2.01 -28.45 11.80
CA HIS A 329 -3.22 -28.88 11.10
C HIS A 329 -2.95 -29.56 9.76
N GLY A 330 -1.67 -29.74 9.36
CA GLY A 330 -1.28 -30.42 8.13
C GLY A 330 -1.32 -29.55 6.88
N PHE A 331 -1.23 -28.24 7.05
CA PHE A 331 -1.15 -27.25 5.96
C PHE A 331 0.26 -26.64 5.89
N SER A 332 0.63 -26.20 4.69
CA SER A 332 1.85 -25.41 4.46
C SER A 332 1.47 -23.99 4.06
N LEU A 333 2.02 -23.02 4.81
CA LEU A 333 1.90 -21.59 4.48
C LEU A 333 3.21 -21.07 3.92
N ARG A 334 3.13 -20.25 2.90
CA ARG A 334 4.22 -19.41 2.46
C ARG A 334 3.92 -17.96 2.78
N GLN A 335 4.60 -17.47 3.82
CA GLN A 335 4.51 -16.08 4.27
C GLN A 335 5.67 -15.29 3.70
N THR A 336 5.37 -14.24 2.90
CA THR A 336 6.39 -13.45 2.19
C THR A 336 6.28 -11.96 2.51
N GLY A 337 7.33 -11.22 2.15
CA GLY A 337 7.46 -9.79 2.46
C GLY A 337 7.89 -9.50 3.90
N PRO A 338 7.99 -8.22 4.27
CA PRO A 338 8.34 -7.81 5.62
C PRO A 338 7.26 -8.22 6.63
N VAL A 339 7.64 -8.47 7.88
CA VAL A 339 6.68 -8.89 8.93
C VAL A 339 5.62 -7.83 9.22
N GLN A 340 5.93 -6.57 8.97
CA GLN A 340 5.00 -5.45 9.11
C GLN A 340 3.92 -5.41 8.00
N MET A 341 4.18 -6.11 6.89
CA MET A 341 3.28 -6.15 5.72
C MET A 341 3.21 -7.57 5.14
N PRO A 342 2.77 -8.57 5.93
CA PRO A 342 2.83 -9.96 5.52
C PRO A 342 1.86 -10.27 4.37
N GLN A 343 2.33 -11.04 3.39
CA GLN A 343 1.50 -11.77 2.45
C GLN A 343 1.45 -13.23 2.90
N ILE A 344 0.25 -13.77 3.09
CA ILE A 344 0.03 -15.14 3.53
C ILE A 344 -0.72 -15.88 2.44
N LEU A 345 -0.08 -16.88 1.86
CA LEU A 345 -0.68 -17.78 0.87
C LEU A 345 -0.42 -19.22 1.31
N PHE A 346 -1.35 -20.11 0.96
CA PHE A 346 -1.14 -21.54 1.14
C PHE A 346 -0.27 -22.07 0.01
N GLU A 347 0.64 -22.99 0.32
CA GLU A 347 1.32 -23.76 -0.71
C GLU A 347 0.34 -24.80 -1.28
N GLU A 348 0.53 -25.20 -2.53
CA GLU A 348 -0.35 -26.14 -3.23
C GLU A 348 -1.84 -25.69 -3.31
N ASP A 349 -2.08 -24.37 -3.28
CA ASP A 349 -3.39 -23.73 -3.37
C ASP A 349 -3.47 -22.78 -4.59
N ASP A 350 -3.12 -23.28 -5.77
CA ASP A 350 -3.05 -22.49 -7.01
C ASP A 350 -4.39 -21.86 -7.41
N ASP A 351 -5.49 -22.37 -6.90
CA ASP A 351 -6.84 -21.85 -7.12
C ASP A 351 -7.40 -21.04 -5.94
N PHE A 352 -6.62 -20.87 -4.86
CA PHE A 352 -6.94 -20.07 -3.66
C PHE A 352 -8.13 -20.59 -2.83
N ARG A 353 -8.60 -21.81 -3.03
CA ARG A 353 -9.74 -22.36 -2.28
C ARG A 353 -9.47 -22.51 -0.79
N LEU A 354 -8.24 -22.95 -0.43
CA LEU A 354 -7.83 -23.12 0.98
C LEU A 354 -7.70 -21.77 1.68
N GLY A 355 -6.99 -20.83 1.06
CA GLY A 355 -6.81 -19.48 1.59
C GLY A 355 -8.12 -18.76 1.81
N TYR A 356 -9.08 -18.87 0.88
CA TYR A 356 -10.41 -18.27 1.02
C TYR A 356 -11.22 -18.90 2.16
N ALA A 357 -11.24 -20.23 2.27
CA ALA A 357 -11.97 -20.92 3.31
C ALA A 357 -11.42 -20.62 4.72
N TRP A 358 -10.08 -20.61 4.86
CA TRP A 358 -9.43 -20.26 6.11
C TRP A 358 -9.71 -18.82 6.55
N VAL A 359 -9.56 -17.85 5.64
CA VAL A 359 -9.83 -16.44 5.92
C VAL A 359 -11.31 -16.22 6.26
N GLU A 360 -12.23 -16.92 5.61
CA GLU A 360 -13.65 -16.87 5.96
C GLU A 360 -13.92 -17.45 7.36
N GLY A 361 -13.24 -18.52 7.72
CA GLY A 361 -13.28 -19.12 9.08
C GLY A 361 -12.75 -18.16 10.15
N ALA A 362 -11.66 -17.44 9.86
CA ALA A 362 -11.10 -16.40 10.72
C ALA A 362 -12.05 -15.20 10.86
N LEU A 363 -12.66 -14.74 9.76
CA LEU A 363 -13.61 -13.64 9.76
C LEU A 363 -14.84 -13.92 10.61
N LYS A 364 -15.40 -15.14 10.54
CA LYS A 364 -16.53 -15.58 11.38
C LYS A 364 -16.23 -15.50 12.88
N ARG A 365 -14.94 -15.47 13.25
CA ARG A 365 -14.43 -15.36 14.63
C ARG A 365 -13.93 -13.95 14.99
N GLY A 366 -14.17 -12.97 14.12
CA GLY A 366 -13.80 -11.58 14.38
C GLY A 366 -12.34 -11.25 14.06
N ILE A 367 -11.69 -12.00 13.17
CA ILE A 367 -10.34 -11.69 12.67
C ILE A 367 -10.44 -11.31 11.18
N TYR A 368 -10.12 -10.06 10.86
CA TYR A 368 -10.17 -9.56 9.48
C TYR A 368 -8.81 -9.70 8.80
N LEU A 369 -8.61 -10.83 8.14
CA LEU A 369 -7.49 -11.13 7.26
C LEU A 369 -7.91 -10.99 5.79
N HIS A 370 -6.95 -10.95 4.87
CA HIS A 370 -7.25 -10.85 3.44
C HIS A 370 -6.73 -12.08 2.68
N PRO A 371 -7.53 -12.73 1.81
CA PRO A 371 -7.14 -14.01 1.20
C PRO A 371 -6.07 -13.88 0.11
N PHE A 372 -5.83 -12.70 -0.48
CA PHE A 372 -4.91 -12.53 -1.60
C PHE A 372 -4.14 -11.20 -1.64
N HIS A 373 -4.37 -10.32 -0.68
CA HIS A 373 -3.65 -9.04 -0.56
C HIS A 373 -2.74 -9.07 0.66
N ASN A 374 -1.59 -8.40 0.60
CA ASN A 374 -0.79 -8.25 1.81
C ASN A 374 -1.58 -7.52 2.90
N MET A 375 -1.31 -7.88 4.12
CA MET A 375 -1.87 -7.24 5.32
C MET A 375 -0.93 -6.18 5.87
N PHE A 376 -1.33 -5.53 6.95
CA PHE A 376 -0.56 -4.46 7.59
C PHE A 376 -0.63 -4.62 9.09
N ILE A 377 0.52 -4.51 9.74
CA ILE A 377 0.62 -4.46 11.20
C ILE A 377 0.64 -2.98 11.61
N CYS A 378 -0.31 -2.56 12.42
CA CYS A 378 -0.31 -1.23 13.02
C CYS A 378 0.26 -1.24 14.43
N ALA A 379 0.74 -0.08 14.88
CA ALA A 379 1.32 0.05 16.22
C ALA A 379 0.30 -0.05 17.38
N ALA A 380 -1.00 -0.04 17.07
CA ALA A 380 -2.06 -0.25 18.05
C ALA A 380 -2.31 -1.75 18.35
N LEU A 381 -1.84 -2.68 17.49
CA LEU A 381 -1.92 -4.11 17.77
C LEU A 381 -1.06 -4.47 18.98
N THR A 382 -1.68 -5.11 19.96
CA THR A 382 -1.03 -5.56 21.19
C THR A 382 -0.68 -7.05 21.12
N GLU A 383 0.16 -7.51 22.05
CA GLU A 383 0.41 -8.96 22.22
C GLU A 383 -0.86 -9.73 22.57
N ALA A 384 -1.82 -9.10 23.27
CA ALA A 384 -3.11 -9.70 23.56
C ALA A 384 -3.95 -9.89 22.28
N ASP A 385 -3.94 -8.92 21.37
CA ASP A 385 -4.61 -9.03 20.07
C ASP A 385 -4.00 -10.15 19.22
N VAL A 386 -2.67 -10.32 19.25
CA VAL A 386 -2.01 -11.42 18.54
C VAL A 386 -2.38 -12.76 19.15
N ARG A 387 -2.39 -12.90 20.48
CA ARG A 387 -2.84 -14.15 21.14
C ARG A 387 -4.29 -14.48 20.78
N GLU A 388 -5.18 -13.50 20.89
CA GLU A 388 -6.60 -13.67 20.49
C GLU A 388 -6.71 -14.08 19.01
N THR A 389 -5.91 -13.47 18.13
CA THR A 389 -5.88 -13.82 16.71
C THR A 389 -5.45 -15.27 16.53
N LEU A 390 -4.36 -15.69 17.17
CA LEU A 390 -3.85 -17.05 17.06
C LEU A 390 -4.84 -18.08 17.62
N GLU A 391 -5.48 -17.83 18.77
CA GLU A 391 -6.52 -18.71 19.30
C GLU A 391 -7.66 -18.91 18.29
N LYS A 392 -8.10 -17.84 17.64
CA LYS A 392 -9.22 -17.86 16.69
C LYS A 392 -8.85 -18.43 15.33
N THR A 393 -7.63 -18.17 14.85
CA THR A 393 -7.14 -18.73 13.58
C THR A 393 -6.81 -20.21 13.69
N ASP A 394 -6.42 -20.72 14.87
CA ASP A 394 -6.25 -22.15 15.12
C ASP A 394 -7.57 -22.91 14.92
N LEU A 395 -8.67 -22.36 15.45
CA LEU A 395 -10.00 -22.91 15.21
C LEU A 395 -10.41 -22.83 13.73
N ALA A 396 -9.97 -21.79 13.01
CA ALA A 396 -10.23 -21.69 11.57
C ALA A 396 -9.42 -22.73 10.78
N PHE A 397 -8.19 -23.07 11.20
CA PHE A 397 -7.45 -24.20 10.63
C PHE A 397 -8.08 -25.55 10.92
N ALA A 398 -8.64 -25.75 12.13
CA ALA A 398 -9.38 -26.97 12.47
C ALA A 398 -10.61 -27.15 11.57
N ASP A 399 -11.38 -26.07 11.32
CA ASP A 399 -12.51 -26.09 10.38
C ASP A 399 -12.03 -26.40 8.96
N LEU A 400 -10.97 -25.71 8.50
CA LEU A 400 -10.40 -25.93 7.18
C LEU A 400 -9.98 -27.40 6.98
N ARG A 401 -9.30 -28.00 7.97
CA ARG A 401 -8.87 -29.40 7.92
C ARG A 401 -10.06 -30.35 7.75
N ARG A 402 -11.19 -30.08 8.41
CA ARG A 402 -12.42 -30.86 8.27
C ARG A 402 -13.05 -30.68 6.88
N ASP A 403 -13.08 -29.46 6.38
CA ASP A 403 -13.86 -29.07 5.22
C ASP A 403 -13.05 -29.14 3.89
N ALA A 404 -11.71 -29.09 3.96
CA ALA A 404 -10.83 -29.08 2.79
C ALA A 404 -11.06 -30.23 1.78
N PRO A 405 -11.34 -31.49 2.20
CA PRO A 405 -11.61 -32.56 1.25
C PRO A 405 -12.83 -32.32 0.34
N GLY A 406 -13.77 -31.46 0.78
CA GLY A 406 -14.96 -31.09 0.02
C GLY A 406 -14.81 -29.85 -0.86
N LEU A 407 -13.72 -29.11 -0.73
CA LEU A 407 -13.47 -27.90 -1.52
C LEU A 407 -13.00 -28.26 -2.92
N GLN A 408 -13.67 -27.74 -3.95
CA GLN A 408 -13.35 -28.01 -5.35
C GLN A 408 -13.28 -26.71 -6.15
N GLY A 409 -12.18 -26.55 -6.88
CA GLY A 409 -11.96 -25.45 -7.80
C GLY A 409 -11.86 -24.08 -7.15
N PRO A 410 -11.60 -23.04 -7.95
CA PRO A 410 -11.45 -21.68 -7.43
C PRO A 410 -12.77 -21.13 -6.90
N PRO A 411 -12.71 -20.29 -5.84
CA PRO A 411 -13.87 -19.52 -5.39
C PRO A 411 -14.53 -18.77 -6.56
N PRO A 412 -15.86 -18.81 -6.70
CA PRO A 412 -16.56 -18.21 -7.85
C PRO A 412 -16.22 -16.72 -8.05
N GLN A 413 -15.96 -16.00 -6.96
CA GLN A 413 -15.63 -14.56 -6.96
C GLN A 413 -14.32 -14.23 -7.67
N ILE A 414 -13.40 -15.20 -7.80
CA ILE A 414 -12.08 -15.03 -8.41
C ILE A 414 -11.79 -16.01 -9.54
N ALA A 415 -12.75 -16.85 -9.94
CA ALA A 415 -12.55 -17.88 -10.98
C ALA A 415 -11.95 -17.30 -12.27
N ALA A 416 -12.46 -16.18 -12.76
CA ALA A 416 -11.92 -15.51 -13.94
C ALA A 416 -10.47 -15.01 -13.75
N THR A 417 -10.12 -14.57 -12.54
CA THR A 417 -8.75 -14.13 -12.23
C THR A 417 -7.78 -15.32 -12.21
N VAL A 418 -8.18 -16.41 -11.58
CA VAL A 418 -7.37 -17.66 -11.53
C VAL A 418 -7.15 -18.18 -12.93
N ALA A 419 -8.19 -18.19 -13.78
CA ALA A 419 -8.07 -18.62 -15.18
C ALA A 419 -7.09 -17.74 -15.99
N ALA A 420 -7.13 -16.41 -15.81
CA ALA A 420 -6.19 -15.50 -16.45
C ALA A 420 -4.74 -15.76 -16.00
N MET A 421 -4.52 -15.92 -14.69
CA MET A 421 -3.19 -16.21 -14.13
C MET A 421 -2.60 -17.54 -14.63
N ALA A 422 -3.44 -18.55 -14.89
CA ALA A 422 -3.00 -19.80 -15.47
C ALA A 422 -2.60 -19.67 -16.96
N GLY A 423 -3.19 -18.72 -17.68
CA GLY A 423 -2.81 -18.36 -19.06
C GLY A 423 -1.44 -17.68 -19.15
N ASP A 424 -1.12 -16.80 -18.20
CA ASP A 424 0.16 -16.06 -18.16
C ASP A 424 1.37 -16.96 -17.78
N ARG A 425 1.12 -18.15 -17.23
CA ARG A 425 2.17 -19.14 -16.87
C ARG A 425 2.58 -20.03 -18.06
N ARG A 426 1.88 -19.96 -19.18
CA ARG A 426 2.18 -20.71 -20.42
C ARG A 426 2.90 -19.85 -21.44
#